data_dee994e4fc3d2d133469d42e0b3bba17
#
_entry.id   dee994e4fc3d2d133469d42e0b3bba17
#
_cell.length_a   1.000
_cell.length_b   1.000
_cell.length_c   1.000
_cell.angle_alpha   90.00
_cell.angle_beta   90.00
_cell.angle_gamma   90.00
#
_symmetry.space_group_name_H-M   'P 1'
#
loop_
_entity.id
_entity.type
_entity.pdbx_description
1 polymer ?
#
loop_
_entity_poly.entity_id
_entity_poly.type
_entity_poly.pdbx_seq_one_letter_code
_entity_poly.pdbx_strand_id
1 'polypeptide(L)'
;FNKIEIPDFENTPKLSGKLSSVKASAKASFIGPLSQIKPIQTPLKKQLLVILSGPEPQRSRFAKDIIEEAVQLGFPIIVTGESKPLPHSKLVKALGYCNSSELEQLMNESSHIVCRSGYSTLMELAAIGKKALLVPTSGQFEQEYLAKYWGEQFNFPTSNDHEISTKDFVKYLNDTSDFERRE
;
A
#
# COMPACT_ATOMS: atom_id res chain seq x y z
N PHE A 1 -18.27 -18.96 -19.49
CA PHE A 1 -17.55 -19.23 -18.24
C PHE A 1 -18.38 -20.16 -17.38
N ASN A 2 -17.76 -21.20 -16.83
CA ASN A 2 -18.46 -22.18 -15.99
C ASN A 2 -18.50 -21.79 -14.51
N LYS A 3 -17.55 -20.96 -14.07
CA LYS A 3 -17.43 -20.45 -12.69
C LYS A 3 -16.77 -19.08 -12.69
N ILE A 4 -17.18 -18.19 -11.80
CA ILE A 4 -16.57 -16.90 -11.52
C ILE A 4 -16.07 -16.94 -10.08
N GLU A 5 -14.76 -16.76 -9.86
CA GLU A 5 -14.17 -16.63 -8.53
C GLU A 5 -13.87 -15.17 -8.26
N ILE A 6 -14.33 -14.68 -7.12
CA ILE A 6 -14.19 -13.27 -6.72
C ILE A 6 -13.25 -13.24 -5.53
N PRO A 7 -12.05 -12.61 -5.67
CA PRO A 7 -11.07 -12.53 -4.60
C PRO A 7 -11.44 -11.42 -3.60
N ASP A 8 -12.51 -11.60 -2.87
CA ASP A 8 -13.00 -10.70 -1.83
C ASP A 8 -13.83 -11.50 -0.82
N PHE A 9 -14.27 -10.87 0.25
CA PHE A 9 -15.23 -11.44 1.19
C PHE A 9 -16.64 -11.37 0.63
N GLU A 10 -17.48 -12.37 0.92
CA GLU A 10 -18.90 -12.37 0.57
C GLU A 10 -19.66 -11.33 1.37
N ASN A 11 -19.35 -11.22 2.65
CA ASN A 11 -19.99 -10.31 3.60
C ASN A 11 -19.32 -8.92 3.60
N THR A 12 -20.07 -7.92 4.07
CA THR A 12 -19.57 -6.55 4.25
C THR A 12 -18.87 -6.39 5.61
N PRO A 13 -17.84 -5.52 5.71
CA PRO A 13 -17.29 -4.72 4.61
C PRO A 13 -16.41 -5.57 3.67
N LYS A 14 -16.66 -5.46 2.36
CA LYS A 14 -15.83 -6.05 1.31
C LYS A 14 -14.54 -5.24 1.17
N LEU A 15 -13.43 -5.89 0.81
CA LEU A 15 -12.17 -5.19 0.61
C LEU A 15 -12.17 -4.30 -0.64
N SER A 16 -12.86 -4.72 -1.69
CA SER A 16 -13.00 -3.94 -2.93
C SER A 16 -14.28 -3.09 -2.99
N GLY A 17 -15.09 -3.11 -1.96
CA GLY A 17 -16.35 -2.38 -1.91
C GLY A 17 -17.29 -2.73 -3.07
N LYS A 18 -17.66 -1.74 -3.88
CA LYS A 18 -18.56 -1.93 -5.02
C LYS A 18 -17.92 -2.64 -6.22
N LEU A 19 -16.59 -2.71 -6.29
CA LEU A 19 -15.89 -3.32 -7.44
C LEU A 19 -16.12 -4.83 -7.54
N SER A 20 -16.35 -5.52 -6.41
CA SER A 20 -16.70 -6.94 -6.37
C SER A 20 -18.21 -7.19 -6.33
N SER A 21 -19.02 -6.17 -6.60
CA SER A 21 -20.47 -6.33 -6.66
C SER A 21 -20.88 -7.06 -7.93
N VAL A 22 -21.31 -8.30 -7.79
CA VAL A 22 -21.91 -9.07 -8.88
C VAL A 22 -23.40 -9.17 -8.66
N LYS A 23 -24.19 -9.07 -9.75
CA LYS A 23 -25.58 -9.48 -9.70
C LYS A 23 -25.59 -10.96 -9.32
N ALA A 24 -26.47 -11.34 -8.38
CA ALA A 24 -26.59 -12.71 -7.91
C ALA A 24 -26.59 -13.69 -9.10
N SER A 25 -25.52 -14.43 -9.26
CA SER A 25 -25.33 -15.42 -10.28
C SER A 25 -24.97 -16.73 -9.59
N ALA A 26 -25.67 -17.80 -9.91
CA ALA A 26 -25.38 -19.12 -9.39
C ALA A 26 -23.96 -19.64 -9.69
N LYS A 27 -23.20 -18.90 -10.51
CA LYS A 27 -21.84 -19.26 -10.93
C LYS A 27 -20.74 -18.48 -10.23
N ALA A 28 -21.07 -17.49 -9.38
CA ALA A 28 -20.09 -16.68 -8.68
C ALA A 28 -19.86 -17.19 -7.26
N SER A 29 -18.59 -17.28 -6.85
CA SER A 29 -18.18 -17.63 -5.49
C SER A 29 -17.08 -16.69 -5.01
N PHE A 30 -17.19 -16.24 -3.76
CA PHE A 30 -16.14 -15.48 -3.10
C PHE A 30 -15.10 -16.44 -2.55
N ILE A 31 -13.81 -16.14 -2.77
CA ILE A 31 -12.68 -16.99 -2.37
C ILE A 31 -11.81 -16.35 -1.29
N GLY A 32 -12.24 -15.18 -0.75
CA GLY A 32 -11.44 -14.39 0.17
C GLY A 32 -10.35 -13.55 -0.54
N PRO A 33 -9.59 -12.76 0.22
CA PRO A 33 -8.50 -11.96 -0.36
C PRO A 33 -7.43 -12.84 -0.98
N LEU A 34 -6.96 -12.46 -2.16
CA LEU A 34 -5.89 -13.15 -2.87
C LEU A 34 -4.57 -12.45 -2.58
N SER A 35 -3.76 -13.03 -1.71
CA SER A 35 -2.44 -12.53 -1.36
C SER A 35 -1.39 -13.63 -1.38
N GLN A 36 -0.17 -13.28 -1.84
CA GLN A 36 1.02 -14.13 -1.73
C GLN A 36 1.80 -13.85 -0.45
N ILE A 37 1.43 -12.78 0.28
CA ILE A 37 2.11 -12.30 1.48
C ILE A 37 1.36 -12.77 2.72
N LYS A 38 2.12 -13.20 3.74
CA LYS A 38 1.60 -13.69 5.02
C LYS A 38 2.12 -12.83 6.17
N PRO A 39 1.39 -12.76 7.29
CA PRO A 39 1.93 -12.18 8.50
C PRO A 39 3.07 -13.07 9.04
N ILE A 40 4.23 -12.47 9.25
CA ILE A 40 5.38 -13.11 9.88
C ILE A 40 5.78 -12.34 11.14
N GLN A 41 6.18 -13.08 12.18
CA GLN A 41 6.73 -12.44 13.37
C GLN A 41 8.15 -11.97 13.08
N THR A 42 8.34 -10.64 13.05
CA THR A 42 9.63 -10.01 12.84
C THR A 42 9.69 -8.70 13.63
N PRO A 43 10.86 -8.33 14.17
CA PRO A 43 11.02 -7.04 14.82
C PRO A 43 10.70 -5.89 13.86
N LEU A 44 9.91 -4.93 14.33
CA LEU A 44 9.64 -3.73 13.56
C LEU A 44 10.91 -2.86 13.48
N LYS A 45 11.22 -2.41 12.29
CA LYS A 45 12.29 -1.46 12.00
C LYS A 45 11.70 -0.08 11.79
N LYS A 46 12.28 0.93 12.41
CA LYS A 46 11.90 2.33 12.15
C LYS A 46 12.36 2.73 10.75
N GLN A 47 11.58 2.33 9.75
CA GLN A 47 11.84 2.61 8.33
C GLN A 47 10.52 2.75 7.57
N LEU A 48 10.57 3.54 6.50
CA LEU A 48 9.49 3.72 5.54
C LEU A 48 9.73 2.80 4.34
N LEU A 49 8.79 1.92 4.07
CA LEU A 49 8.75 1.17 2.82
C LEU A 49 7.89 1.91 1.80
N VAL A 50 8.48 2.26 0.67
CA VAL A 50 7.80 2.85 -0.48
C VAL A 50 7.64 1.78 -1.56
N ILE A 51 6.41 1.39 -1.84
CA ILE A 51 6.09 0.39 -2.87
C ILE A 51 5.63 1.15 -4.12
N LEU A 52 6.52 1.20 -5.11
CA LEU A 52 6.25 1.89 -6.37
C LEU A 52 5.53 0.96 -7.35
N SER A 53 4.45 1.46 -7.92
CA SER A 53 3.68 0.78 -8.96
C SER A 53 3.04 1.79 -9.90
N GLY A 54 2.51 1.30 -11.02
CA GLY A 54 1.83 2.13 -12.01
C GLY A 54 2.72 2.60 -13.15
N PRO A 55 2.14 3.34 -14.10
CA PRO A 55 2.82 3.78 -15.31
C PRO A 55 3.73 4.98 -15.07
N GLU A 56 4.62 5.21 -16.02
CA GLU A 56 5.38 6.45 -16.13
C GLU A 56 4.54 7.54 -16.82
N PRO A 57 4.74 8.83 -16.48
CA PRO A 57 5.73 9.40 -15.54
C PRO A 57 5.24 9.48 -14.08
N GLN A 58 4.01 9.04 -13.79
CA GLN A 58 3.38 9.18 -12.47
C GLN A 58 4.16 8.42 -11.39
N ARG A 59 4.72 7.25 -11.73
CA ARG A 59 5.52 6.45 -10.80
C ARG A 59 6.79 7.18 -10.36
N SER A 60 7.54 7.73 -11.31
CA SER A 60 8.77 8.48 -10.99
C SER A 60 8.51 9.76 -10.22
N ARG A 61 7.40 10.48 -10.50
CA ARG A 61 7.00 11.66 -9.71
C ARG A 61 6.68 11.28 -8.27
N PHE A 62 5.83 10.28 -8.10
CA PHE A 62 5.47 9.75 -6.79
C PHE A 62 6.70 9.34 -5.97
N ALA A 63 7.65 8.62 -6.59
CA ALA A 63 8.90 8.26 -5.94
C ALA A 63 9.68 9.49 -5.45
N LYS A 64 9.83 10.49 -6.32
CA LYS A 64 10.56 11.73 -6.01
C LYS A 64 9.93 12.45 -4.83
N ASP A 65 8.63 12.70 -4.88
CA ASP A 65 7.92 13.49 -3.87
C ASP A 65 8.01 12.84 -2.47
N ILE A 66 7.76 11.52 -2.39
CA ILE A 66 7.87 10.78 -1.12
C ILE A 66 9.31 10.76 -0.58
N ILE A 67 10.29 10.56 -1.46
CA ILE A 67 11.69 10.46 -1.04
C ILE A 67 12.19 11.82 -0.54
N GLU A 68 11.88 12.91 -1.23
CA GLU A 68 12.28 14.25 -0.82
C GLU A 68 11.73 14.60 0.56
N GLU A 69 10.45 14.38 0.80
CA GLU A 69 9.80 14.62 2.10
C GLU A 69 10.41 13.76 3.22
N ALA A 70 10.55 12.44 3.00
CA ALA A 70 11.07 11.55 4.03
C ALA A 70 12.55 11.82 4.35
N VAL A 71 13.36 12.20 3.36
CA VAL A 71 14.77 12.60 3.56
C VAL A 71 14.87 13.88 4.38
N GLN A 72 14.03 14.88 4.11
CA GLN A 72 13.96 16.11 4.90
C GLN A 72 13.63 15.85 6.38
N LEU A 73 12.78 14.84 6.63
CA LEU A 73 12.40 14.42 7.98
C LEU A 73 13.43 13.47 8.64
N GLY A 74 14.52 13.14 7.95
CA GLY A 74 15.57 12.24 8.45
C GLY A 74 15.12 10.79 8.61
N PHE A 75 14.07 10.36 7.87
CA PHE A 75 13.51 9.03 8.00
C PHE A 75 14.19 8.03 7.04
N PRO A 76 14.65 6.85 7.52
CA PRO A 76 15.22 5.82 6.65
C PRO A 76 14.17 5.26 5.69
N ILE A 77 14.54 5.11 4.42
CA ILE A 77 13.62 4.75 3.34
C ILE A 77 14.13 3.52 2.60
N ILE A 78 13.24 2.57 2.37
CA ILE A 78 13.44 1.48 1.41
C ILE A 78 12.45 1.67 0.27
N VAL A 79 12.95 1.67 -0.95
CA VAL A 79 12.14 1.84 -2.16
C VAL A 79 12.19 0.57 -2.99
N THR A 80 11.04 0.04 -3.37
CA THR A 80 10.91 -1.10 -4.28
C THR A 80 9.99 -0.79 -5.45
N GLY A 81 10.13 -1.52 -6.57
CA GLY A 81 9.32 -1.33 -7.78
C GLY A 81 9.89 -0.30 -8.77
N GLU A 82 11.12 0.16 -8.60
CA GLU A 82 11.76 1.12 -9.51
C GLU A 82 13.11 0.59 -10.00
N SER A 83 13.33 0.73 -11.31
CA SER A 83 14.59 0.37 -11.97
C SER A 83 15.46 1.59 -12.32
N LYS A 84 14.92 2.80 -12.22
CA LYS A 84 15.64 4.04 -12.51
C LYS A 84 16.44 4.52 -11.30
N PRO A 85 17.53 5.27 -11.51
CA PRO A 85 18.27 5.90 -10.42
C PRO A 85 17.35 6.80 -9.58
N LEU A 86 17.38 6.60 -8.27
CA LEU A 86 16.71 7.43 -7.28
C LEU A 86 17.66 8.50 -6.72
N PRO A 87 17.15 9.55 -6.07
CA PRO A 87 17.99 10.56 -5.41
C PRO A 87 19.01 9.93 -4.47
N HIS A 88 20.27 10.38 -4.58
CA HIS A 88 21.34 9.89 -3.72
C HIS A 88 21.19 10.45 -2.30
N SER A 89 20.92 9.58 -1.35
CA SER A 89 20.93 9.90 0.08
C SER A 89 21.35 8.66 0.87
N LYS A 90 22.06 8.84 1.98
CA LYS A 90 22.41 7.76 2.91
C LYS A 90 21.17 7.13 3.57
N LEU A 91 20.06 7.85 3.55
CA LEU A 91 18.76 7.38 4.08
C LEU A 91 17.97 6.52 3.08
N VAL A 92 18.34 6.53 1.79
CA VAL A 92 17.57 5.88 0.72
C VAL A 92 18.27 4.61 0.26
N LYS A 93 17.57 3.49 0.38
CA LYS A 93 17.98 2.19 -0.16
C LYS A 93 17.00 1.77 -1.25
N ALA A 94 17.46 1.79 -2.50
CA ALA A 94 16.70 1.29 -3.64
C ALA A 94 16.99 -0.22 -3.84
N LEU A 95 15.94 -1.04 -3.93
CA LEU A 95 16.04 -2.50 -4.12
C LEU A 95 15.61 -2.96 -5.53
N GLY A 96 15.08 -2.04 -6.34
CA GLY A 96 14.48 -2.44 -7.61
C GLY A 96 13.19 -3.26 -7.41
N TYR A 97 12.99 -4.26 -8.28
CA TYR A 97 11.85 -5.19 -8.14
C TYR A 97 12.19 -6.30 -7.16
N CYS A 98 11.35 -6.43 -6.14
CA CYS A 98 11.45 -7.50 -5.14
C CYS A 98 10.60 -8.70 -5.56
N ASN A 99 11.06 -9.91 -5.23
CA ASN A 99 10.21 -11.09 -5.28
C ASN A 99 9.21 -11.11 -4.10
N SER A 100 8.26 -12.05 -4.13
CA SER A 100 7.19 -12.11 -3.10
C SER A 100 7.74 -12.30 -1.68
N SER A 101 8.79 -13.08 -1.49
CA SER A 101 9.39 -13.32 -0.17
C SER A 101 10.12 -12.10 0.36
N GLU A 102 10.83 -11.36 -0.49
CA GLU A 102 11.50 -10.11 -0.13
C GLU A 102 10.46 -9.04 0.22
N LEU A 103 9.39 -8.93 -0.57
CA LEU A 103 8.31 -7.97 -0.29
C LEU A 103 7.57 -8.33 1.00
N GLU A 104 7.29 -9.62 1.25
CA GLU A 104 6.71 -10.12 2.49
C GLU A 104 7.54 -9.69 3.71
N GLN A 105 8.85 -9.92 3.67
CA GLN A 105 9.76 -9.50 4.74
C GLN A 105 9.71 -7.99 4.95
N LEU A 106 9.86 -7.21 3.89
CA LEU A 106 9.85 -5.74 3.96
C LEU A 106 8.53 -5.17 4.48
N MET A 107 7.40 -5.69 4.00
CA MET A 107 6.09 -5.25 4.46
C MET A 107 5.86 -5.58 5.93
N ASN A 108 6.32 -6.73 6.41
CA ASN A 108 6.16 -7.11 7.81
C ASN A 108 7.09 -6.33 8.75
N GLU A 109 8.35 -6.08 8.36
CA GLU A 109 9.34 -5.43 9.24
C GLU A 109 9.29 -3.89 9.23
N SER A 110 8.70 -3.27 8.20
CA SER A 110 8.68 -1.80 8.12
C SER A 110 7.62 -1.19 9.03
N SER A 111 8.00 -0.15 9.77
CA SER A 111 7.07 0.57 10.65
C SER A 111 6.01 1.34 9.88
N HIS A 112 6.37 1.85 8.71
CA HIS A 112 5.49 2.64 7.85
C HIS A 112 5.56 2.14 6.40
N ILE A 113 4.44 2.21 5.70
CA ILE A 113 4.32 1.81 4.30
C ILE A 113 3.60 2.91 3.54
N VAL A 114 4.14 3.31 2.39
CA VAL A 114 3.46 4.19 1.43
C VAL A 114 3.33 3.46 0.11
N CYS A 115 2.15 3.45 -0.47
CA CYS A 115 1.89 2.76 -1.74
C CYS A 115 0.74 3.38 -2.51
N ARG A 116 0.60 2.99 -3.77
CA ARG A 116 -0.61 3.22 -4.55
C ARG A 116 -1.75 2.36 -4.02
N SER A 117 -2.99 2.86 -4.14
CA SER A 117 -4.21 2.14 -3.72
C SER A 117 -4.68 1.11 -4.76
N GLY A 118 -3.74 0.36 -5.34
CA GLY A 118 -4.04 -0.73 -6.26
C GLY A 118 -4.60 -1.95 -5.53
N TYR A 119 -5.57 -2.64 -6.15
CA TYR A 119 -6.28 -3.76 -5.56
C TYR A 119 -5.36 -4.84 -4.97
N SER A 120 -4.32 -5.27 -5.71
CA SER A 120 -3.39 -6.31 -5.25
C SER A 120 -2.66 -5.90 -3.98
N THR A 121 -2.11 -4.68 -3.91
CA THR A 121 -1.39 -4.20 -2.73
C THR A 121 -2.33 -4.08 -1.51
N LEU A 122 -3.57 -3.66 -1.74
CA LEU A 122 -4.57 -3.61 -0.66
C LEU A 122 -4.92 -5.00 -0.12
N MET A 123 -4.99 -6.02 -0.98
CA MET A 123 -5.18 -7.42 -0.53
C MET A 123 -3.99 -7.91 0.31
N GLU A 124 -2.76 -7.55 -0.07
CA GLU A 124 -1.55 -7.87 0.69
C GLU A 124 -1.54 -7.18 2.06
N LEU A 125 -1.87 -5.89 2.12
CA LEU A 125 -2.01 -5.14 3.38
C LEU A 125 -3.08 -5.75 4.29
N ALA A 126 -4.24 -6.13 3.73
CA ALA A 126 -5.29 -6.82 4.48
C ALA A 126 -4.81 -8.15 5.06
N ALA A 127 -4.09 -8.93 4.26
CA ALA A 127 -3.60 -10.26 4.66
C ALA A 127 -2.64 -10.20 5.86
N ILE A 128 -1.82 -9.14 5.94
CA ILE A 128 -0.86 -8.96 7.05
C ILE A 128 -1.36 -8.04 8.16
N GLY A 129 -2.57 -7.48 8.02
CA GLY A 129 -3.18 -6.59 9.00
C GLY A 129 -2.43 -5.27 9.22
N LYS A 130 -1.73 -4.76 8.20
CA LYS A 130 -1.00 -3.49 8.27
C LYS A 130 -1.71 -2.36 7.54
N LYS A 131 -1.58 -1.16 8.08
CA LYS A 131 -1.98 0.07 7.40
C LYS A 131 -0.85 0.65 6.56
N ALA A 132 -1.23 1.40 5.54
CA ALA A 132 -0.32 2.17 4.70
C ALA A 132 -0.93 3.53 4.39
N LEU A 133 -0.09 4.53 4.11
CA LEU A 133 -0.54 5.76 3.48
C LEU A 133 -0.84 5.45 2.01
N LEU A 134 -2.11 5.59 1.64
CA LEU A 134 -2.59 5.34 0.29
C LEU A 134 -2.56 6.62 -0.54
N VAL A 135 -1.86 6.56 -1.67
CA VAL A 135 -1.75 7.68 -2.61
C VAL A 135 -2.24 7.21 -3.98
N PRO A 136 -3.51 7.43 -4.33
CA PRO A 136 -4.05 6.98 -5.61
C PRO A 136 -3.37 7.69 -6.78
N THR A 137 -3.21 7.02 -7.91
CA THR A 137 -2.79 7.66 -9.15
C THR A 137 -3.93 8.50 -9.69
N SER A 138 -3.71 9.80 -9.87
CA SER A 138 -4.71 10.73 -10.39
C SER A 138 -5.23 10.29 -11.76
N GLY A 139 -6.55 10.30 -11.92
CA GLY A 139 -7.24 9.86 -13.14
C GLY A 139 -7.43 8.34 -13.23
N GLN A 140 -6.95 7.55 -12.26
CA GLN A 140 -7.27 6.12 -12.15
C GLN A 140 -8.44 5.91 -11.20
N PHE A 141 -9.65 5.91 -11.74
CA PHE A 141 -10.90 5.83 -10.97
C PHE A 141 -10.96 4.68 -9.96
N GLU A 142 -10.40 3.52 -10.31
CA GLU A 142 -10.33 2.39 -9.38
C GLU A 142 -9.50 2.73 -8.14
N GLN A 143 -8.32 3.31 -8.33
CA GLN A 143 -7.44 3.67 -7.22
C GLN A 143 -8.03 4.80 -6.37
N GLU A 144 -8.59 5.83 -7.01
CA GLU A 144 -9.26 6.94 -6.30
C GLU A 144 -10.44 6.42 -5.46
N TYR A 145 -11.25 5.53 -6.06
CA TYR A 145 -12.35 4.89 -5.35
C TYR A 145 -11.85 4.05 -4.16
N LEU A 146 -10.84 3.20 -4.38
CA LEU A 146 -10.31 2.31 -3.34
C LEU A 146 -9.65 3.09 -2.21
N ALA A 147 -8.87 4.15 -2.50
CA ALA A 147 -8.27 5.00 -1.47
C ALA A 147 -9.37 5.61 -0.57
N LYS A 148 -10.39 6.23 -1.19
CA LYS A 148 -11.52 6.79 -0.45
C LYS A 148 -12.25 5.72 0.37
N TYR A 149 -12.59 4.60 -0.24
CA TYR A 149 -13.30 3.52 0.41
C TYR A 149 -12.53 2.95 1.61
N TRP A 150 -11.21 2.72 1.47
CA TRP A 150 -10.38 2.21 2.56
C TRP A 150 -10.15 3.24 3.66
N GLY A 151 -10.10 4.53 3.31
CA GLY A 151 -10.09 5.62 4.29
C GLY A 151 -11.34 5.62 5.15
N GLU A 152 -12.51 5.52 4.53
CA GLU A 152 -13.81 5.56 5.20
C GLU A 152 -14.13 4.27 5.99
N GLN A 153 -13.86 3.09 5.43
CA GLN A 153 -14.26 1.80 6.01
C GLN A 153 -13.22 1.20 6.95
N PHE A 154 -11.94 1.40 6.68
CA PHE A 154 -10.85 0.75 7.42
C PHE A 154 -9.89 1.74 8.09
N ASN A 155 -10.22 3.04 8.00
CA ASN A 155 -9.44 4.12 8.60
C ASN A 155 -7.96 4.13 8.14
N PHE A 156 -7.73 3.93 6.84
CA PHE A 156 -6.41 4.08 6.24
C PHE A 156 -6.10 5.56 6.01
N PRO A 157 -4.88 6.03 6.31
CA PRO A 157 -4.46 7.36 5.90
C PRO A 157 -4.39 7.43 4.37
N THR A 158 -4.91 8.52 3.81
CA THR A 158 -4.94 8.76 2.37
C THR A 158 -4.39 10.14 2.04
N SER A 159 -3.74 10.29 0.91
CA SER A 159 -3.28 11.56 0.37
C SER A 159 -3.56 11.63 -1.13
N ASN A 160 -3.58 12.85 -1.67
CA ASN A 160 -3.75 13.07 -3.11
C ASN A 160 -2.42 12.92 -3.85
N ASP A 161 -2.47 12.45 -5.11
CA ASP A 161 -1.27 12.25 -5.95
C ASP A 161 -0.53 13.55 -6.30
N HIS A 162 -1.27 14.67 -6.36
CA HIS A 162 -0.71 15.95 -6.80
C HIS A 162 -0.03 16.76 -5.68
N GLU A 163 -0.36 16.49 -4.44
CA GLU A 163 0.19 17.18 -3.27
C GLU A 163 0.13 16.21 -2.09
N ILE A 164 1.20 15.46 -1.90
CA ILE A 164 1.38 14.80 -0.62
C ILE A 164 1.63 15.92 0.38
N SER A 165 0.60 16.27 1.12
CA SER A 165 0.71 17.31 2.14
C SER A 165 1.80 16.90 3.12
N THR A 166 2.87 17.69 3.22
CA THR A 166 3.92 17.50 4.23
C THR A 166 3.32 17.28 5.62
N LYS A 167 2.24 18.01 5.93
CA LYS A 167 1.53 17.88 7.21
C LYS A 167 0.94 16.48 7.42
N ASP A 168 0.26 15.93 6.42
CA ASP A 168 -0.36 14.61 6.51
C ASP A 168 0.70 13.52 6.53
N PHE A 169 1.78 13.71 5.80
CA PHE A 169 2.91 12.79 5.79
C PHE A 169 3.65 12.78 7.13
N VAL A 170 3.94 13.94 7.72
CA VAL A 170 4.52 14.06 9.06
C VAL A 170 3.61 13.43 10.11
N LYS A 171 2.30 13.70 10.02
CA LYS A 171 1.31 13.06 10.91
C LYS A 171 1.35 11.54 10.80
N TYR A 172 1.41 11.02 9.58
CA TYR A 172 1.50 9.58 9.34
C TYR A 172 2.80 8.97 9.90
N LEU A 173 3.96 9.59 9.68
CA LEU A 173 5.23 9.11 10.20
C LEU A 173 5.37 9.20 11.73
N ASN A 174 4.59 10.07 12.36
CA ASN A 174 4.53 10.19 13.82
C ASN A 174 3.46 9.31 14.45
N ASP A 175 2.61 8.66 13.66
CA ASP A 175 1.62 7.71 14.17
C ASP A 175 2.30 6.38 14.52
N THR A 176 2.51 6.16 15.80
CA THR A 176 3.13 4.94 16.35
C THR A 176 2.09 3.87 16.73
N SER A 177 0.82 4.06 16.40
CA SER A 177 -0.27 3.16 16.81
C SER A 177 -0.09 1.71 16.36
N ASP A 178 0.67 1.45 15.31
CA ASP A 178 1.00 0.10 14.86
C ASP A 178 2.13 -0.56 15.66
N PHE A 179 2.93 0.22 16.41
CA PHE A 179 3.94 -0.31 17.32
C PHE A 179 3.31 -0.89 18.59
N GLU A 180 2.27 -0.23 19.12
CA GLU A 180 1.65 -0.58 20.41
C GLU A 180 0.78 -1.85 20.33
N ARG A 181 0.40 -2.30 19.12
CA ARG A 181 -0.45 -3.50 18.94
C ARG A 181 0.32 -4.81 18.88
N ARG A 182 1.65 -4.79 18.91
CA ARG A 182 2.51 -5.98 18.75
C ARG A 182 3.35 -6.30 19.99
N GLU A 183 3.21 -5.50 21.06
CA GLU A 183 3.68 -5.82 22.42
C GLU A 183 2.58 -6.51 23.22
#